data_99b4e3f06fac3e485625c60f6d634c7c
#
_entry.id   99b4e3f06fac3e485625c60f6d634c7c
#
_cell.length_a   1.000
_cell.length_b   1.000
_cell.length_c   1.000
_cell.angle_alpha   90.00
_cell.angle_beta   90.00
_cell.angle_gamma   90.00
#
_symmetry.space_group_name_H-M   'P 1'
#
loop_
_entity.id
_entity.type
_entity.pdbx_description
1 polymer ?
#
loop_
_entity_poly.entity_id
_entity_poly.type
_entity_poly.pdbx_seq_one_letter_code
_entity_poly.pdbx_strand_id
1 'polypeptide(L)'
;MCGIVGYTGREDAYPILLDALTKLEYRGYDSCGVAVSMNDGVMVSKSIGFVEQLRKAPPINGGSCGVGHTRWATTGKPDGINSHPHSDCQERLAIVHNGDITNFYKLRKQLLANGHIFRSETDSEVLAHLVEEFASHGQVGSVAHALNKVEGSYALAVVFKGSNQLVVARRESPLVIGLGRNEMYVASDVPAIVERTQRVSHLENGDIAAITPTEIKVFHNEVEVNRPVHQVSWQPEDRGLAGYAHYFLKEVHQQPRIIRDTLAGRLSSTEPNAMLHLPSLPQVQLDRLFITGSGSAYYAALIGQHFFSEYSTIDISAKIASEISELKPANKSSLGVFITQSGETADTLNAARLAREAGYSTVGLTNTQDSSITRITDATVYTHAGLEISVAASKSFTAQLLDLNLLGLHLFPPPINRFHNLLTELRFLPAKVQRVLEQESALKAIGVKLASCQSAYLVAKGVHHAVALEGSLKLKELAYLHAEALLAGELKHGPLTMLTEESPVIALAPLDGTYDRVIQAVREARARGAPMTVITDNHDDALESLADEIIYLPSIERCFSPILMTIALQVIAYYCALERGFPIDRPRNLAKSVTVF
;
A
#
# COMPACT_ATOMS: atom_id res chain seq x y z
N MET A 1 -3.57 3.83 -8.82
CA MET A 1 -2.82 2.71 -9.45
C MET A 1 -3.76 1.86 -10.28
N CYS A 2 -3.24 1.26 -11.34
CA CYS A 2 -4.04 0.46 -12.26
C CYS A 2 -3.79 -1.05 -12.05
N GLY A 3 -4.73 -1.90 -12.47
CA GLY A 3 -4.58 -3.35 -12.47
C GLY A 3 -4.50 -3.87 -13.92
N ILE A 4 -3.47 -4.65 -14.24
CA ILE A 4 -3.34 -5.38 -15.50
C ILE A 4 -3.63 -6.84 -15.28
N VAL A 5 -4.37 -7.44 -16.20
CA VAL A 5 -4.52 -8.89 -16.34
C VAL A 5 -4.33 -9.29 -17.80
N GLY A 6 -3.83 -10.49 -18.04
CA GLY A 6 -3.76 -11.12 -19.35
C GLY A 6 -4.02 -12.62 -19.22
N TYR A 7 -4.57 -13.20 -20.25
CA TYR A 7 -4.82 -14.63 -20.36
C TYR A 7 -4.56 -15.13 -21.77
N THR A 8 -3.91 -16.27 -21.89
CA THR A 8 -3.87 -17.06 -23.10
C THR A 8 -3.97 -18.54 -22.75
N GLY A 9 -4.89 -19.25 -23.39
CA GLY A 9 -5.18 -20.64 -23.01
C GLY A 9 -6.17 -21.33 -23.94
N ARG A 10 -7.00 -22.19 -23.37
CA ARG A 10 -8.03 -22.97 -24.08
C ARG A 10 -9.45 -22.49 -23.81
N GLU A 11 -9.64 -21.82 -22.68
CA GLU A 11 -10.94 -21.32 -22.26
C GLU A 11 -11.22 -19.93 -22.88
N ASP A 12 -12.47 -19.51 -22.82
CA ASP A 12 -12.87 -18.14 -23.18
C ASP A 12 -12.15 -17.13 -22.28
N ALA A 13 -11.41 -16.19 -22.88
CA ALA A 13 -10.60 -15.23 -22.14
C ALA A 13 -11.47 -14.22 -21.36
N TYR A 14 -12.63 -13.82 -21.90
CA TYR A 14 -13.45 -12.75 -21.35
C TYR A 14 -13.86 -12.99 -19.89
N PRO A 15 -14.50 -14.12 -19.50
CA PRO A 15 -14.88 -14.36 -18.12
C PRO A 15 -13.68 -14.46 -17.18
N ILE A 16 -12.56 -15.06 -17.63
CA ILE A 16 -11.34 -15.19 -16.83
C ILE A 16 -10.74 -13.81 -16.53
N LEU A 17 -10.69 -12.92 -17.54
CA LEU A 17 -10.20 -11.57 -17.36
C LEU A 17 -11.08 -10.76 -16.40
N LEU A 18 -12.41 -10.89 -16.49
CA LEU A 18 -13.31 -10.20 -15.56
C LEU A 18 -13.14 -10.68 -14.11
N ASP A 19 -12.98 -11.98 -13.90
CA ASP A 19 -12.75 -12.55 -12.56
C ASP A 19 -11.43 -12.06 -11.97
N ALA A 20 -10.36 -12.04 -12.77
CA ALA A 20 -9.06 -11.54 -12.36
C ALA A 20 -9.07 -10.02 -12.11
N LEU A 21 -9.76 -9.24 -12.95
CA LEU A 21 -9.92 -7.79 -12.75
C LEU A 21 -10.69 -7.45 -11.48
N THR A 22 -11.74 -8.21 -11.15
CA THR A 22 -12.49 -8.03 -9.89
C THR A 22 -11.57 -8.14 -8.67
N LYS A 23 -10.56 -9.01 -8.76
CA LYS A 23 -9.56 -9.18 -7.70
C LYS A 23 -8.53 -8.05 -7.63
N LEU A 24 -8.41 -7.23 -8.68
CA LEU A 24 -7.51 -6.08 -8.77
C LEU A 24 -8.23 -4.72 -8.62
N GLU A 25 -9.53 -4.70 -8.39
CA GLU A 25 -10.27 -3.45 -8.24
C GLU A 25 -9.75 -2.53 -7.13
N TYR A 26 -9.12 -3.10 -6.08
CA TYR A 26 -8.48 -2.30 -5.04
C TYR A 26 -7.31 -1.43 -5.56
N ARG A 27 -6.79 -1.73 -6.76
CA ARG A 27 -5.72 -0.96 -7.41
C ARG A 27 -6.25 0.21 -8.23
N GLY A 28 -7.47 0.14 -8.74
CA GLY A 28 -8.10 1.20 -9.52
C GLY A 28 -9.55 0.82 -9.86
N TYR A 29 -10.44 1.77 -9.81
CA TYR A 29 -11.88 1.55 -10.00
C TYR A 29 -12.59 2.74 -10.69
N ASP A 30 -11.83 3.65 -11.31
CA ASP A 30 -12.41 4.78 -12.07
C ASP A 30 -13.01 4.30 -13.39
N SER A 31 -12.40 3.31 -14.01
CA SER A 31 -12.90 2.63 -15.20
C SER A 31 -12.23 1.27 -15.37
N CYS A 32 -12.81 0.43 -16.18
CA CYS A 32 -12.27 -0.88 -16.52
C CYS A 32 -12.54 -1.24 -17.98
N GLY A 33 -11.81 -2.22 -18.50
CA GLY A 33 -12.06 -2.75 -19.82
C GLY A 33 -11.21 -3.97 -20.13
N VAL A 34 -11.64 -4.69 -21.16
CA VAL A 34 -10.97 -5.88 -21.69
C VAL A 34 -10.84 -5.80 -23.20
N ALA A 35 -9.82 -6.44 -23.73
CA ALA A 35 -9.63 -6.67 -25.15
C ALA A 35 -9.35 -8.15 -25.39
N VAL A 36 -10.03 -8.73 -26.38
CA VAL A 36 -9.90 -10.14 -26.73
C VAL A 36 -9.52 -10.28 -28.19
N SER A 37 -8.52 -11.11 -28.48
CA SER A 37 -8.08 -11.45 -29.84
C SER A 37 -9.15 -12.26 -30.55
N MET A 38 -9.57 -11.80 -31.72
CA MET A 38 -10.49 -12.48 -32.62
C MET A 38 -9.83 -12.64 -33.99
N ASN A 39 -10.38 -13.55 -34.82
CA ASN A 39 -9.84 -13.76 -36.17
C ASN A 39 -9.92 -12.51 -37.05
N ASP A 40 -10.95 -11.67 -36.86
CA ASP A 40 -11.21 -10.51 -37.70
C ASP A 40 -10.70 -9.19 -37.14
N GLY A 41 -10.24 -9.15 -35.88
CA GLY A 41 -9.75 -7.95 -35.19
C GLY A 41 -9.50 -8.21 -33.71
N VAL A 42 -9.39 -7.14 -32.94
CA VAL A 42 -9.38 -7.18 -31.49
C VAL A 42 -10.68 -6.54 -30.98
N MET A 43 -11.51 -7.33 -30.28
CA MET A 43 -12.74 -6.82 -29.69
C MET A 43 -12.46 -6.19 -28.34
N VAL A 44 -12.95 -4.96 -28.14
CA VAL A 44 -12.74 -4.18 -26.91
C VAL A 44 -14.09 -3.87 -26.25
N SER A 45 -14.18 -4.08 -24.96
CA SER A 45 -15.30 -3.68 -24.12
C SER A 45 -14.80 -2.86 -22.94
N LYS A 46 -15.41 -1.68 -22.68
CA LYS A 46 -15.00 -0.73 -21.65
C LYS A 46 -16.18 -0.24 -20.84
N SER A 47 -15.95 0.09 -19.57
CA SER A 47 -16.95 0.68 -18.69
C SER A 47 -16.32 1.70 -17.74
N ILE A 48 -17.10 2.69 -17.35
CA ILE A 48 -16.77 3.60 -16.24
C ILE A 48 -17.13 2.92 -14.94
N GLY A 49 -16.28 3.07 -13.91
CA GLY A 49 -16.48 2.49 -12.59
C GLY A 49 -16.03 1.04 -12.49
N PHE A 50 -16.73 0.27 -11.67
CA PHE A 50 -16.35 -1.09 -11.26
C PHE A 50 -16.52 -2.14 -12.36
N VAL A 51 -15.80 -3.25 -12.26
CA VAL A 51 -15.88 -4.41 -13.17
C VAL A 51 -17.30 -4.98 -13.26
N GLU A 52 -18.09 -4.83 -12.21
CA GLU A 52 -19.52 -5.24 -12.21
C GLU A 52 -20.32 -4.49 -13.29
N GLN A 53 -19.97 -3.26 -13.63
CA GLN A 53 -20.61 -2.54 -14.74
C GLN A 53 -20.20 -3.15 -16.09
N LEU A 54 -18.94 -3.56 -16.23
CA LEU A 54 -18.47 -4.23 -17.43
C LEU A 54 -19.11 -5.61 -17.61
N ARG A 55 -19.42 -6.34 -16.51
CA ARG A 55 -20.18 -7.61 -16.55
C ARG A 55 -21.60 -7.46 -17.10
N LYS A 56 -22.21 -6.27 -17.01
CA LYS A 56 -23.54 -5.98 -17.56
C LYS A 56 -23.50 -5.68 -19.07
N ALA A 57 -22.33 -5.41 -19.63
CA ALA A 57 -22.15 -5.21 -21.06
C ALA A 57 -22.25 -6.56 -21.81
N PRO A 58 -22.56 -6.55 -23.13
CA PRO A 58 -22.55 -7.77 -23.94
C PRO A 58 -21.21 -8.49 -23.85
N PRO A 59 -21.20 -9.82 -23.58
CA PRO A 59 -19.96 -10.57 -23.45
C PRO A 59 -19.23 -10.69 -24.80
N ILE A 60 -17.90 -10.70 -24.75
CA ILE A 60 -17.06 -11.06 -25.89
C ILE A 60 -16.85 -12.58 -25.84
N ASN A 61 -17.37 -13.31 -26.81
CA ASN A 61 -17.32 -14.77 -26.84
C ASN A 61 -16.36 -15.26 -27.92
N GLY A 62 -15.70 -16.42 -27.69
CA GLY A 62 -14.97 -17.16 -28.69
C GLY A 62 -13.50 -16.81 -28.86
N GLY A 63 -12.95 -15.94 -28.02
CA GLY A 63 -11.50 -15.65 -28.01
C GLY A 63 -10.81 -16.23 -26.80
N SER A 64 -9.68 -16.91 -27.01
CA SER A 64 -8.90 -17.58 -25.94
C SER A 64 -7.65 -16.80 -25.51
N CYS A 65 -7.44 -15.59 -26.03
CA CYS A 65 -6.33 -14.73 -25.68
C CYS A 65 -6.81 -13.29 -25.51
N GLY A 66 -6.44 -12.64 -24.44
CA GLY A 66 -6.89 -11.28 -24.17
C GLY A 66 -6.17 -10.61 -23.00
N VAL A 67 -6.44 -9.32 -22.86
CA VAL A 67 -5.91 -8.45 -21.80
C VAL A 67 -7.06 -7.66 -21.16
N GLY A 68 -6.87 -7.29 -19.92
CA GLY A 68 -7.83 -6.48 -19.19
C GLY A 68 -7.15 -5.49 -18.23
N HIS A 69 -7.89 -4.45 -17.88
CA HIS A 69 -7.39 -3.35 -17.09
C HIS A 69 -8.44 -2.77 -16.15
N THR A 70 -8.02 -2.43 -14.93
CA THR A 70 -8.73 -1.52 -14.03
C THR A 70 -7.92 -0.24 -13.90
N ARG A 71 -8.54 0.91 -14.19
CA ARG A 71 -7.85 2.19 -14.28
C ARG A 71 -8.02 3.02 -13.01
N TRP A 72 -6.92 3.61 -12.59
CA TRP A 72 -6.84 4.79 -11.75
C TRP A 72 -6.39 5.95 -12.62
N ALA A 73 -7.24 6.97 -12.79
CA ALA A 73 -6.98 8.05 -13.73
C ALA A 73 -5.91 9.01 -13.19
N THR A 74 -4.77 9.07 -13.88
CA THR A 74 -3.70 10.06 -13.66
C THR A 74 -3.67 11.10 -14.76
N THR A 75 -3.86 10.69 -16.01
CA THR A 75 -3.87 11.55 -17.21
C THR A 75 -5.16 11.33 -17.99
N GLY A 76 -5.91 12.41 -18.27
CA GLY A 76 -7.24 12.35 -18.90
C GLY A 76 -8.37 11.98 -17.92
N LYS A 77 -9.58 12.47 -18.20
CA LYS A 77 -10.75 12.25 -17.34
C LYS A 77 -11.12 10.77 -17.23
N PRO A 78 -11.77 10.34 -16.12
CA PRO A 78 -12.32 9.00 -16.01
C PRO A 78 -13.60 8.85 -16.85
N ASP A 79 -13.43 8.62 -18.15
CA ASP A 79 -14.49 8.38 -19.12
C ASP A 79 -14.21 7.14 -19.97
N GLY A 80 -15.16 6.75 -20.84
CA GLY A 80 -15.03 5.56 -21.67
C GLY A 80 -13.94 5.67 -22.76
N ILE A 81 -13.62 6.88 -23.21
CA ILE A 81 -12.60 7.10 -24.23
C ILE A 81 -11.20 6.91 -23.65
N ASN A 82 -10.98 7.47 -22.47
CA ASN A 82 -9.72 7.40 -21.75
C ASN A 82 -9.52 6.07 -20.99
N SER A 83 -10.54 5.18 -20.96
CA SER A 83 -10.43 3.85 -20.37
C SER A 83 -9.55 2.95 -21.23
N HIS A 84 -8.75 2.08 -20.58
CA HIS A 84 -8.06 0.99 -21.25
C HIS A 84 -9.01 -0.18 -21.58
N PRO A 85 -8.67 -1.02 -22.59
CA PRO A 85 -7.49 -1.02 -23.46
C PRO A 85 -7.53 0.09 -24.54
N HIS A 86 -6.36 0.48 -25.08
CA HIS A 86 -6.22 1.36 -26.25
C HIS A 86 -5.82 0.54 -27.47
N SER A 87 -6.46 0.81 -28.63
CA SER A 87 -6.20 0.11 -29.89
C SER A 87 -5.37 0.97 -30.84
N ASP A 88 -4.75 0.32 -31.82
CA ASP A 88 -4.15 0.97 -32.98
C ASP A 88 -5.23 1.56 -33.92
N CYS A 89 -4.80 2.27 -34.97
CA CYS A 89 -5.71 2.91 -35.92
C CYS A 89 -6.64 1.93 -36.65
N GLN A 90 -6.24 0.67 -36.80
CA GLN A 90 -6.93 -0.36 -37.58
C GLN A 90 -7.52 -1.51 -36.72
N GLU A 91 -7.51 -1.39 -35.38
CA GLU A 91 -8.02 -2.38 -34.44
C GLU A 91 -7.37 -3.79 -34.60
N ARG A 92 -6.08 -3.81 -35.01
CA ARG A 92 -5.28 -5.03 -35.16
C ARG A 92 -4.58 -5.44 -33.88
N LEU A 93 -4.42 -4.50 -32.96
CA LEU A 93 -3.87 -4.76 -31.64
C LEU A 93 -4.57 -3.90 -30.58
N ALA A 94 -4.48 -4.31 -29.34
CA ALA A 94 -4.86 -3.50 -28.20
C ALA A 94 -3.85 -3.65 -27.06
N ILE A 95 -3.67 -2.58 -26.30
CA ILE A 95 -2.73 -2.52 -25.19
C ILE A 95 -3.41 -2.16 -23.89
N VAL A 96 -2.86 -2.66 -22.80
CA VAL A 96 -3.10 -2.18 -21.44
C VAL A 96 -1.78 -1.78 -20.81
N HIS A 97 -1.78 -0.68 -20.06
CA HIS A 97 -0.57 -0.06 -19.54
C HIS A 97 -0.78 0.45 -18.11
N ASN A 98 0.18 0.16 -17.24
CA ASN A 98 0.39 0.80 -15.94
C ASN A 98 1.73 1.52 -15.98
N GLY A 99 1.76 2.76 -15.55
CA GLY A 99 2.98 3.56 -15.53
C GLY A 99 2.72 5.00 -15.95
N ASP A 100 3.81 5.70 -16.28
CA ASP A 100 3.80 7.06 -16.78
C ASP A 100 4.82 7.21 -17.91
N ILE A 101 4.39 7.67 -19.07
CA ILE A 101 5.24 7.92 -20.25
C ILE A 101 5.63 9.38 -20.26
N THR A 102 6.78 9.71 -19.70
CA THR A 102 7.20 11.10 -19.46
C THR A 102 7.41 11.92 -20.74
N ASN A 103 7.77 11.26 -21.84
CA ASN A 103 7.97 11.91 -23.15
C ASN A 103 6.75 11.81 -24.10
N PHE A 104 5.54 11.47 -23.58
CA PHE A 104 4.38 11.17 -24.43
C PHE A 104 3.93 12.35 -25.32
N TYR A 105 4.02 13.59 -24.87
CA TYR A 105 3.68 14.75 -25.71
C TYR A 105 4.54 14.83 -26.98
N LYS A 106 5.85 14.56 -26.85
CA LYS A 106 6.77 14.53 -27.98
C LYS A 106 6.43 13.41 -28.96
N LEU A 107 6.19 12.21 -28.41
CA LEU A 107 5.84 11.02 -29.20
C LEU A 107 4.48 11.20 -29.89
N ARG A 108 3.47 11.69 -29.19
CA ARG A 108 2.15 12.00 -29.74
C ARG A 108 2.23 12.97 -30.93
N LYS A 109 3.01 14.05 -30.80
CA LYS A 109 3.21 15.01 -31.89
C LYS A 109 3.83 14.37 -33.11
N GLN A 110 4.80 13.49 -32.96
CA GLN A 110 5.44 12.75 -34.06
C GLN A 110 4.46 11.79 -34.74
N LEU A 111 3.73 11.00 -33.98
CA LEU A 111 2.76 10.03 -34.48
C LEU A 111 1.59 10.70 -35.22
N LEU A 112 1.10 11.84 -34.73
CA LEU A 112 0.10 12.64 -35.43
C LEU A 112 0.63 13.14 -36.78
N ALA A 113 1.90 13.56 -36.85
CA ALA A 113 2.54 13.97 -38.11
C ALA A 113 2.73 12.78 -39.07
N ASN A 114 2.87 11.56 -38.58
CA ASN A 114 2.94 10.32 -39.37
C ASN A 114 1.55 9.78 -39.77
N GLY A 115 0.45 10.46 -39.39
CA GLY A 115 -0.91 10.12 -39.80
C GLY A 115 -1.68 9.24 -38.84
N HIS A 116 -1.16 8.96 -37.65
CA HIS A 116 -1.90 8.21 -36.60
C HIS A 116 -3.05 9.05 -36.02
N ILE A 117 -4.16 8.40 -35.71
CA ILE A 117 -5.38 9.03 -35.19
C ILE A 117 -5.54 8.70 -33.72
N PHE A 118 -5.38 9.68 -32.84
CA PHE A 118 -5.57 9.56 -31.42
C PHE A 118 -7.03 9.80 -31.04
N ARG A 119 -7.56 8.94 -30.17
CA ARG A 119 -8.94 9.02 -29.67
C ARG A 119 -9.00 9.51 -28.22
N SER A 120 -7.95 9.25 -27.40
CA SER A 120 -7.90 9.57 -25.99
C SER A 120 -6.91 10.70 -25.65
N GLU A 121 -6.98 11.14 -24.42
CA GLU A 121 -6.06 12.13 -23.83
C GLU A 121 -4.92 11.45 -23.04
N THR A 122 -4.91 10.10 -22.97
CA THR A 122 -3.96 9.36 -22.15
C THR A 122 -2.57 9.31 -22.78
N ASP A 123 -1.56 9.22 -21.93
CA ASP A 123 -0.19 8.91 -22.36
C ASP A 123 -0.07 7.49 -22.92
N SER A 124 -0.91 6.58 -22.47
CA SER A 124 -0.89 5.15 -22.81
C SER A 124 -1.21 4.88 -24.28
N GLU A 125 -2.10 5.65 -24.92
CA GLU A 125 -2.47 5.44 -26.33
C GLU A 125 -1.27 5.60 -27.27
N VAL A 126 -0.26 6.40 -26.89
CA VAL A 126 1.00 6.53 -27.63
C VAL A 126 1.66 5.16 -27.86
N LEU A 127 1.58 4.25 -26.89
CA LEU A 127 2.16 2.92 -27.00
C LEU A 127 1.48 2.07 -28.08
N ALA A 128 0.14 2.16 -28.23
CA ALA A 128 -0.59 1.43 -29.26
C ALA A 128 -0.12 1.84 -30.65
N HIS A 129 -0.01 3.15 -30.88
CA HIS A 129 0.44 3.71 -32.17
C HIS A 129 1.93 3.50 -32.45
N LEU A 130 2.78 3.50 -31.41
CA LEU A 130 4.20 3.12 -31.59
C LEU A 130 4.33 1.65 -31.99
N VAL A 131 3.60 0.74 -31.36
CA VAL A 131 3.61 -0.68 -31.74
C VAL A 131 3.07 -0.87 -33.15
N GLU A 132 2.04 -0.12 -33.56
CA GLU A 132 1.52 -0.10 -34.94
C GLU A 132 2.59 0.36 -35.92
N GLU A 133 3.33 1.43 -35.63
CA GLU A 133 4.37 1.98 -36.54
C GLU A 133 5.48 0.96 -36.82
N PHE A 134 5.81 0.12 -35.83
CA PHE A 134 6.83 -0.93 -35.96
C PHE A 134 6.28 -2.32 -36.32
N ALA A 135 5.03 -2.44 -36.80
CA ALA A 135 4.37 -3.74 -37.04
C ALA A 135 5.13 -4.68 -38.01
N SER A 136 5.98 -4.14 -38.89
CA SER A 136 6.81 -4.93 -39.83
C SER A 136 7.87 -5.79 -39.15
N HIS A 137 8.19 -5.55 -37.84
CA HIS A 137 9.21 -6.28 -37.08
C HIS A 137 8.63 -7.51 -36.32
N GLY A 138 7.39 -7.88 -36.60
CA GLY A 138 6.67 -8.94 -35.89
C GLY A 138 6.22 -8.50 -34.49
N GLN A 139 5.47 -9.35 -33.78
CA GLN A 139 4.80 -8.97 -32.53
C GLN A 139 5.78 -8.55 -31.41
N VAL A 140 6.83 -9.33 -31.17
CA VAL A 140 7.83 -9.01 -30.13
C VAL A 140 8.71 -7.83 -30.57
N GLY A 141 9.16 -7.85 -31.82
CA GLY A 141 10.02 -6.78 -32.35
C GLY A 141 9.32 -5.42 -32.39
N SER A 142 8.00 -5.38 -32.72
CA SER A 142 7.24 -4.13 -32.72
C SER A 142 7.15 -3.51 -31.32
N VAL A 143 6.94 -4.34 -30.30
CA VAL A 143 6.93 -3.89 -28.89
C VAL A 143 8.33 -3.42 -28.47
N ALA A 144 9.39 -4.18 -28.79
CA ALA A 144 10.76 -3.81 -28.45
C ALA A 144 11.16 -2.46 -29.07
N HIS A 145 10.90 -2.25 -30.37
CA HIS A 145 11.21 -1.00 -31.04
C HIS A 145 10.39 0.19 -30.51
N ALA A 146 9.11 -0.04 -30.18
CA ALA A 146 8.26 0.95 -29.54
C ALA A 146 8.84 1.40 -28.19
N LEU A 147 9.20 0.44 -27.33
CA LEU A 147 9.70 0.71 -25.98
C LEU A 147 11.09 1.38 -25.97
N ASN A 148 11.90 1.20 -27.01
CA ASN A 148 13.16 1.94 -27.20
C ASN A 148 12.96 3.45 -27.41
N LYS A 149 11.74 3.90 -27.75
CA LYS A 149 11.40 5.33 -27.90
C LYS A 149 10.80 5.93 -26.63
N VAL A 150 10.44 5.10 -25.65
CA VAL A 150 9.66 5.49 -24.48
C VAL A 150 10.59 5.82 -23.31
N GLU A 151 10.33 6.97 -22.68
CA GLU A 151 10.91 7.38 -21.41
C GLU A 151 9.85 7.28 -20.31
N GLY A 152 10.24 6.85 -19.09
CA GLY A 152 9.33 6.67 -17.96
C GLY A 152 9.15 5.22 -17.55
N SER A 153 8.12 4.94 -16.76
CA SER A 153 7.81 3.61 -16.21
C SER A 153 6.69 2.92 -16.99
N TYR A 154 6.75 1.59 -17.10
CA TYR A 154 5.66 0.82 -17.71
C TYR A 154 5.58 -0.62 -17.20
N ALA A 155 4.37 -1.12 -17.06
CA ALA A 155 3.98 -2.50 -17.25
C ALA A 155 2.99 -2.53 -18.41
N LEU A 156 3.32 -3.25 -19.46
CA LEU A 156 2.58 -3.28 -20.72
C LEU A 156 2.15 -4.71 -21.02
N ALA A 157 0.90 -4.90 -21.48
CA ALA A 157 0.48 -6.13 -22.10
C ALA A 157 -0.27 -5.82 -23.40
N VAL A 158 0.10 -6.55 -24.45
CA VAL A 158 -0.38 -6.36 -25.82
C VAL A 158 -1.01 -7.63 -26.34
N VAL A 159 -2.20 -7.50 -26.91
CA VAL A 159 -2.90 -8.55 -27.64
C VAL A 159 -2.99 -8.18 -29.13
N PHE A 160 -2.81 -9.16 -29.99
CA PHE A 160 -2.81 -8.97 -31.45
C PHE A 160 -3.94 -9.78 -32.10
N LYS A 161 -4.49 -9.24 -33.17
CA LYS A 161 -5.50 -9.88 -34.01
C LYS A 161 -5.08 -11.29 -34.44
N GLY A 162 -5.96 -12.27 -34.26
CA GLY A 162 -5.79 -13.64 -34.71
C GLY A 162 -4.64 -14.41 -34.03
N SER A 163 -4.12 -13.89 -32.90
CA SER A 163 -2.98 -14.47 -32.19
C SER A 163 -3.39 -14.96 -30.81
N ASN A 164 -2.82 -16.12 -30.40
CA ASN A 164 -2.84 -16.60 -29.02
C ASN A 164 -1.56 -16.26 -28.25
N GLN A 165 -0.75 -15.37 -28.78
CA GLN A 165 0.43 -14.86 -28.11
C GLN A 165 0.13 -13.51 -27.47
N LEU A 166 0.43 -13.35 -26.20
CA LEU A 166 0.57 -12.07 -25.53
C LEU A 166 2.03 -11.61 -25.61
N VAL A 167 2.23 -10.32 -25.82
CA VAL A 167 3.55 -9.71 -25.61
C VAL A 167 3.45 -8.77 -24.43
N VAL A 168 4.31 -8.98 -23.44
CA VAL A 168 4.31 -8.17 -22.23
C VAL A 168 5.69 -7.60 -21.97
N ALA A 169 5.75 -6.45 -21.32
CA ALA A 169 7.01 -5.79 -21.00
C ALA A 169 6.92 -5.06 -19.66
N ARG A 170 8.08 -4.90 -19.02
CA ARG A 170 8.17 -4.26 -17.72
C ARG A 170 9.37 -3.31 -17.62
N ARG A 171 9.10 -2.11 -17.06
CA ARG A 171 10.10 -1.20 -16.50
C ARG A 171 9.47 -0.47 -15.30
N GLU A 172 9.95 -0.77 -14.10
CA GLU A 172 9.52 -0.25 -12.79
C GLU A 172 8.15 -0.73 -12.32
N SER A 173 7.08 -0.56 -13.08
CA SER A 173 5.74 -1.04 -12.72
C SER A 173 5.69 -2.57 -12.63
N PRO A 174 5.06 -3.18 -11.60
CA PRO A 174 5.10 -4.62 -11.39
C PRO A 174 4.31 -5.40 -12.44
N LEU A 175 4.88 -6.55 -12.88
CA LEU A 175 4.22 -7.50 -13.76
C LEU A 175 4.73 -8.92 -13.48
N VAL A 176 3.81 -9.86 -13.34
CA VAL A 176 4.07 -11.28 -13.06
C VAL A 176 3.37 -12.18 -14.08
N ILE A 177 4.00 -13.27 -14.42
CA ILE A 177 3.45 -14.31 -15.28
C ILE A 177 3.09 -15.52 -14.43
N GLY A 178 1.84 -15.99 -14.53
CA GLY A 178 1.36 -17.21 -13.88
C GLY A 178 1.36 -18.39 -14.85
N LEU A 179 1.94 -19.52 -14.42
CA LEU A 179 2.09 -20.72 -15.24
C LEU A 179 1.01 -21.74 -14.88
N GLY A 180 0.00 -21.90 -15.76
CA GLY A 180 -1.04 -22.92 -15.67
C GLY A 180 -0.75 -24.17 -16.49
N ARG A 181 -1.76 -25.03 -16.66
CA ARG A 181 -1.69 -26.23 -17.52
C ARG A 181 -2.21 -25.93 -18.93
N ASN A 182 -1.30 -25.71 -19.89
CA ASN A 182 -1.61 -25.25 -21.25
C ASN A 182 -2.40 -23.92 -21.27
N GLU A 183 -2.09 -23.08 -20.34
CA GLU A 183 -2.63 -21.74 -20.20
C GLU A 183 -1.66 -20.90 -19.39
N MET A 184 -1.61 -19.63 -19.69
CA MET A 184 -0.74 -18.66 -19.01
C MET A 184 -1.54 -17.42 -18.63
N TYR A 185 -1.14 -16.84 -17.53
CA TYR A 185 -1.73 -15.64 -16.96
C TYR A 185 -0.70 -14.54 -16.87
N VAL A 186 -1.15 -13.32 -16.97
CA VAL A 186 -0.35 -12.11 -16.68
C VAL A 186 -1.11 -11.30 -15.66
N ALA A 187 -0.42 -10.75 -14.68
CA ALA A 187 -1.04 -9.85 -13.71
C ALA A 187 -0.07 -8.80 -13.20
N SER A 188 -0.58 -7.66 -12.84
CA SER A 188 0.19 -6.65 -12.10
C SER A 188 0.32 -6.98 -10.61
N ASP A 189 -0.42 -8.00 -10.12
CA ASP A 189 -0.32 -8.50 -8.76
C ASP A 189 -0.78 -9.96 -8.67
N VAL A 190 -0.11 -10.75 -7.85
CA VAL A 190 -0.35 -12.20 -7.66
C VAL A 190 -1.78 -12.55 -7.24
N PRO A 191 -2.47 -11.79 -6.36
CA PRO A 191 -3.85 -12.07 -5.96
C PRO A 191 -4.85 -12.23 -7.12
N ALA A 192 -4.57 -11.65 -8.28
CA ALA A 192 -5.42 -11.79 -9.46
C ALA A 192 -5.49 -13.22 -10.00
N ILE A 193 -4.38 -13.96 -9.85
CA ILE A 193 -4.16 -15.25 -10.54
C ILE A 193 -3.93 -16.44 -9.59
N VAL A 194 -3.72 -16.22 -8.28
CA VAL A 194 -3.30 -17.25 -7.31
C VAL A 194 -4.29 -18.42 -7.19
N GLU A 195 -5.59 -18.20 -7.42
CA GLU A 195 -6.60 -19.27 -7.44
C GLU A 195 -6.50 -20.17 -8.68
N ARG A 196 -5.94 -19.66 -9.77
CA ARG A 196 -5.74 -20.40 -11.03
C ARG A 196 -4.39 -21.09 -11.06
N THR A 197 -3.35 -20.41 -10.57
CA THR A 197 -2.00 -20.99 -10.47
C THR A 197 -1.21 -20.33 -9.36
N GLN A 198 -0.47 -21.15 -8.62
CA GLN A 198 0.50 -20.70 -7.61
C GLN A 198 1.94 -20.67 -8.15
N ARG A 199 2.14 -21.08 -9.41
CA ARG A 199 3.44 -21.04 -10.05
C ARG A 199 3.57 -19.71 -10.77
N VAL A 200 4.51 -18.86 -10.35
CA VAL A 200 4.69 -17.51 -10.88
C VAL A 200 6.14 -17.25 -11.28
N SER A 201 6.33 -16.44 -12.29
CA SER A 201 7.62 -15.90 -12.71
C SER A 201 7.53 -14.38 -12.78
N HIS A 202 8.42 -13.70 -12.09
CA HIS A 202 8.48 -12.23 -12.09
C HIS A 202 9.38 -11.74 -13.22
N LEU A 203 8.89 -10.74 -13.96
CA LEU A 203 9.72 -10.04 -14.93
C LEU A 203 10.62 -9.01 -14.22
N GLU A 204 11.80 -8.78 -14.75
CA GLU A 204 12.73 -7.73 -14.32
C GLU A 204 12.60 -6.48 -15.19
N ASN A 205 13.19 -5.37 -14.73
CA ASN A 205 13.18 -4.12 -15.50
C ASN A 205 13.92 -4.30 -16.83
N GLY A 206 13.26 -3.94 -17.93
CA GLY A 206 13.77 -4.09 -19.27
C GLY A 206 13.43 -5.43 -19.93
N ASP A 207 12.72 -6.33 -19.24
CA ASP A 207 12.24 -7.57 -19.83
C ASP A 207 11.06 -7.34 -20.79
N ILE A 208 11.09 -8.08 -21.91
CA ILE A 208 9.98 -8.29 -22.83
C ILE A 208 9.71 -9.78 -22.90
N ALA A 209 8.48 -10.22 -22.70
CA ALA A 209 8.14 -11.64 -22.79
C ALA A 209 7.07 -11.90 -23.84
N ALA A 210 7.29 -12.95 -24.65
CA ALA A 210 6.31 -13.55 -25.53
C ALA A 210 5.70 -14.76 -24.82
N ILE A 211 4.38 -14.78 -24.66
CA ILE A 211 3.66 -15.75 -23.87
C ILE A 211 2.60 -16.41 -24.73
N THR A 212 2.72 -17.71 -24.92
CA THR A 212 1.71 -18.57 -25.57
C THR A 212 1.07 -19.48 -24.51
N PRO A 213 0.02 -20.24 -24.80
CA PRO A 213 -0.57 -21.18 -23.83
C PRO A 213 0.41 -22.21 -23.25
N THR A 214 1.52 -22.49 -23.93
CA THR A 214 2.45 -23.57 -23.58
C THR A 214 3.88 -23.12 -23.36
N GLU A 215 4.25 -21.91 -23.78
CA GLU A 215 5.63 -21.45 -23.79
C GLU A 215 5.73 -19.99 -23.34
N ILE A 216 6.80 -19.67 -22.64
CA ILE A 216 7.21 -18.30 -22.28
C ILE A 216 8.64 -18.10 -22.77
N LYS A 217 8.86 -17.05 -23.56
CA LYS A 217 10.19 -16.58 -23.94
C LYS A 217 10.40 -15.17 -23.40
N VAL A 218 11.40 -15.00 -22.58
CA VAL A 218 11.75 -13.69 -22.01
C VAL A 218 13.01 -13.18 -22.68
N PHE A 219 12.98 -11.93 -23.08
CA PHE A 219 14.10 -11.24 -23.71
C PHE A 219 14.52 -10.06 -22.81
N HIS A 220 15.82 -9.95 -22.58
CA HIS A 220 16.44 -8.80 -21.92
C HIS A 220 17.53 -8.24 -22.82
N ASN A 221 17.38 -6.98 -23.25
CA ASN A 221 18.28 -6.39 -24.28
C ASN A 221 18.44 -7.28 -25.52
N GLU A 222 17.31 -7.76 -26.07
CA GLU A 222 17.23 -8.63 -27.26
C GLU A 222 17.83 -10.04 -27.10
N VAL A 223 18.36 -10.38 -25.92
CA VAL A 223 18.89 -11.71 -25.59
C VAL A 223 17.84 -12.49 -24.83
N GLU A 224 17.58 -13.75 -25.25
CA GLU A 224 16.67 -14.64 -24.53
C GLU A 224 17.28 -15.03 -23.18
N VAL A 225 16.50 -14.85 -22.11
CA VAL A 225 16.90 -15.12 -20.72
C VAL A 225 15.87 -15.98 -20.02
N ASN A 226 16.31 -16.76 -19.04
CA ASN A 226 15.42 -17.54 -18.18
C ASN A 226 15.14 -16.77 -16.88
N ARG A 227 13.86 -16.69 -16.50
CA ARG A 227 13.43 -16.15 -15.20
C ARG A 227 12.98 -17.28 -14.29
N PRO A 228 13.35 -17.26 -13.00
CA PRO A 228 12.98 -18.32 -12.07
C PRO A 228 11.46 -18.38 -11.88
N VAL A 229 10.96 -19.61 -11.69
CA VAL A 229 9.57 -19.86 -11.33
C VAL A 229 9.50 -20.14 -9.85
N HIS A 230 8.67 -19.36 -9.13
CA HIS A 230 8.45 -19.49 -7.70
C HIS A 230 7.09 -20.12 -7.41
N GLN A 231 7.01 -20.87 -6.30
CA GLN A 231 5.75 -21.36 -5.77
C GLN A 231 5.23 -20.38 -4.71
N VAL A 232 4.08 -19.80 -4.95
CA VAL A 232 3.43 -18.90 -3.97
C VAL A 232 2.70 -19.74 -2.94
N SER A 233 3.01 -19.53 -1.66
CA SER A 233 2.43 -20.28 -0.53
C SER A 233 1.12 -19.69 0.01
N TRP A 234 0.53 -18.75 -0.67
CA TRP A 234 -0.69 -18.08 -0.21
C TRP A 234 -1.89 -19.02 -0.20
N GLN A 235 -2.69 -18.93 0.88
CA GLN A 235 -4.01 -19.54 0.94
C GLN A 235 -5.07 -18.45 0.67
N PRO A 236 -6.10 -18.71 -0.15
CA PRO A 236 -7.15 -17.72 -0.48
C PRO A 236 -8.10 -17.39 0.67
N GLU A 237 -7.84 -17.85 1.89
CA GLU A 237 -8.81 -18.11 2.97
C GLU A 237 -9.53 -16.89 3.57
N ASP A 238 -9.17 -15.64 3.28
CA ASP A 238 -9.72 -14.49 4.03
C ASP A 238 -10.43 -13.41 3.18
N ARG A 239 -10.90 -13.72 1.99
CA ARG A 239 -11.54 -12.72 1.11
C ARG A 239 -12.96 -12.34 1.47
N GLY A 240 -13.65 -13.12 2.28
CA GLY A 240 -15.03 -12.82 2.70
C GLY A 240 -15.08 -11.76 3.80
N LEU A 241 -16.20 -11.05 3.92
CA LEU A 241 -16.44 -10.07 5.00
C LEU A 241 -16.61 -10.71 6.39
N ALA A 242 -16.76 -12.02 6.48
CA ALA A 242 -16.91 -12.77 7.74
C ALA A 242 -17.97 -12.19 8.70
N GLY A 243 -19.07 -11.63 8.15
CA GLY A 243 -20.15 -11.02 8.93
C GLY A 243 -19.97 -9.53 9.24
N TYR A 244 -18.83 -8.94 8.94
CA TYR A 244 -18.62 -7.50 9.06
C TYR A 244 -19.26 -6.73 7.88
N ALA A 245 -19.64 -5.49 8.10
CA ALA A 245 -20.21 -4.64 7.05
C ALA A 245 -19.16 -4.19 6.01
N HIS A 246 -17.91 -4.03 6.43
CA HIS A 246 -16.81 -3.53 5.61
C HIS A 246 -15.51 -4.26 5.92
N TYR A 247 -14.61 -4.33 4.93
CA TYR A 247 -13.27 -4.90 5.11
C TYR A 247 -12.46 -4.16 6.15
N PHE A 248 -12.50 -2.83 6.17
CA PHE A 248 -11.77 -2.02 7.15
C PHE A 248 -12.11 -2.45 8.59
N LEU A 249 -13.39 -2.56 8.94
CA LEU A 249 -13.80 -2.99 10.29
C LEU A 249 -13.36 -4.43 10.58
N LYS A 250 -13.53 -5.35 9.62
CA LYS A 250 -13.02 -6.72 9.73
C LYS A 250 -11.52 -6.72 10.03
N GLU A 251 -10.74 -5.94 9.28
CA GLU A 251 -9.28 -5.83 9.42
C GLU A 251 -8.87 -5.23 10.75
N VAL A 252 -9.61 -4.25 11.27
CA VAL A 252 -9.43 -3.71 12.63
C VAL A 252 -9.64 -4.81 13.68
N HIS A 253 -10.68 -5.61 13.55
CA HIS A 253 -10.96 -6.72 14.49
C HIS A 253 -10.02 -7.91 14.33
N GLN A 254 -9.31 -8.04 13.20
CA GLN A 254 -8.28 -9.07 13.03
C GLN A 254 -6.97 -8.76 13.78
N GLN A 255 -6.75 -7.55 14.25
CA GLN A 255 -5.46 -7.13 14.82
C GLN A 255 -4.98 -7.97 16.01
N PRO A 256 -5.83 -8.43 16.95
CA PRO A 256 -5.37 -9.36 17.99
C PRO A 256 -4.80 -10.67 17.43
N ARG A 257 -5.39 -11.19 16.34
CA ARG A 257 -4.88 -12.37 15.62
C ARG A 257 -3.58 -12.05 14.90
N ILE A 258 -3.54 -10.93 14.15
CA ILE A 258 -2.36 -10.51 13.39
C ILE A 258 -1.14 -10.33 14.30
N ILE A 259 -1.31 -9.74 15.47
CA ILE A 259 -0.21 -9.62 16.44
C ILE A 259 0.31 -11.00 16.86
N ARG A 260 -0.58 -11.97 17.13
CA ARG A 260 -0.15 -13.36 17.41
C ARG A 260 0.60 -13.99 16.24
N ASP A 261 0.09 -13.82 15.02
CA ASP A 261 0.66 -14.39 13.80
C ASP A 261 2.04 -13.76 13.51
N THR A 262 2.19 -12.44 13.69
CA THR A 262 3.47 -11.72 13.55
C THR A 262 4.49 -12.17 14.61
N LEU A 263 4.06 -12.45 15.84
CA LEU A 263 4.94 -12.92 16.91
C LEU A 263 5.27 -14.42 16.80
N ALA A 264 4.47 -15.19 16.07
CA ALA A 264 4.65 -16.64 15.94
C ALA A 264 6.00 -16.97 15.28
N GLY A 265 6.76 -17.86 15.93
CA GLY A 265 8.10 -18.23 15.52
C GLY A 265 9.20 -17.18 15.74
N ARG A 266 8.83 -15.96 16.18
CA ARG A 266 9.78 -14.89 16.50
C ARG A 266 10.06 -14.76 17.98
N LEU A 267 9.10 -15.14 18.82
CA LEU A 267 9.30 -15.24 20.26
C LEU A 267 9.38 -16.72 20.64
N SER A 268 10.48 -17.14 21.31
CA SER A 268 10.55 -18.49 21.87
C SER A 268 9.50 -18.67 22.97
N SER A 269 8.79 -19.80 22.94
CA SER A 269 7.83 -20.17 23.98
C SER A 269 8.48 -20.86 25.20
N THR A 270 9.72 -21.35 25.04
CA THR A 270 10.36 -22.25 25.99
C THR A 270 11.64 -21.71 26.64
N GLU A 271 12.26 -20.70 26.04
CA GLU A 271 13.50 -20.12 26.58
C GLU A 271 13.27 -18.73 27.14
N PRO A 272 13.67 -18.47 28.40
CA PRO A 272 13.66 -17.11 28.99
C PRO A 272 14.51 -16.11 28.22
N ASN A 273 15.56 -16.59 27.52
CA ASN A 273 16.45 -15.83 26.64
C ASN A 273 15.94 -15.82 25.20
N ALA A 274 14.65 -15.59 24.99
CA ALA A 274 14.02 -15.63 23.69
C ALA A 274 14.81 -14.79 22.67
N MET A 275 15.55 -15.48 21.80
CA MET A 275 16.12 -14.87 20.62
C MET A 275 14.98 -14.44 19.70
N LEU A 276 15.02 -13.20 19.25
CA LEU A 276 14.16 -12.75 18.17
C LEU A 276 14.66 -13.40 16.89
N HIS A 277 13.91 -14.34 16.33
CA HIS A 277 14.21 -14.94 15.06
C HIS A 277 13.78 -13.98 13.93
N LEU A 278 14.62 -13.00 13.67
CA LEU A 278 14.50 -12.15 12.48
C LEU A 278 15.39 -12.71 11.37
N PRO A 279 15.10 -12.40 10.09
CA PRO A 279 16.00 -12.75 8.99
C PRO A 279 17.41 -12.22 9.27
N SER A 280 18.42 -12.87 8.69
CA SER A 280 19.81 -12.46 8.84
C SER A 280 19.98 -11.00 8.41
N LEU A 281 20.02 -10.12 9.39
CA LEU A 281 20.31 -8.71 9.18
C LEU A 281 21.82 -8.51 9.06
N PRO A 282 22.27 -7.50 8.31
CA PRO A 282 23.69 -7.16 8.28
C PRO A 282 24.20 -6.95 9.71
N GLN A 283 25.14 -7.79 10.17
CA GLN A 283 25.79 -7.62 11.47
C GLN A 283 26.85 -6.53 11.35
N VAL A 284 26.45 -5.30 11.63
CA VAL A 284 27.32 -4.14 11.54
C VAL A 284 27.17 -3.33 12.82
N GLN A 285 28.26 -2.84 13.35
CA GLN A 285 28.19 -1.80 14.38
C GLN A 285 27.66 -0.53 13.70
N LEU A 286 26.40 -0.16 14.03
CA LEU A 286 25.72 0.96 13.41
C LEU A 286 26.18 2.30 13.99
N ASP A 287 26.49 3.25 13.09
CA ASP A 287 26.76 4.65 13.44
C ASP A 287 25.54 5.52 13.12
N ARG A 288 24.75 5.10 12.13
CA ARG A 288 23.60 5.86 11.63
C ARG A 288 22.50 4.91 11.15
N LEU A 289 21.28 5.30 11.41
CA LEU A 289 20.10 4.61 10.90
C LEU A 289 19.06 5.62 10.41
N PHE A 290 18.46 5.39 9.24
CA PHE A 290 17.26 6.10 8.88
C PHE A 290 16.13 5.11 8.55
N ILE A 291 14.89 5.54 8.82
CA ILE A 291 13.68 4.80 8.55
C ILE A 291 12.84 5.62 7.58
N THR A 292 12.26 5.01 6.56
CA THR A 292 11.47 5.75 5.58
C THR A 292 10.26 4.97 5.10
N GLY A 293 9.27 5.70 4.63
CA GLY A 293 8.03 5.21 4.04
C GLY A 293 7.21 6.37 3.52
N SER A 294 6.03 6.09 2.98
CA SER A 294 5.05 7.07 2.49
C SER A 294 3.72 6.91 3.23
N GLY A 295 3.00 8.01 3.51
CA GLY A 295 1.71 7.98 4.21
C GLY A 295 1.79 7.32 5.58
N SER A 296 0.91 6.35 5.88
CA SER A 296 0.92 5.59 7.15
C SER A 296 2.28 4.95 7.42
N ALA A 297 2.98 4.44 6.41
CA ALA A 297 4.32 3.86 6.58
C ALA A 297 5.36 4.89 7.06
N TYR A 298 5.22 6.17 6.67
CA TYR A 298 6.06 7.23 7.23
C TYR A 298 5.72 7.52 8.70
N TYR A 299 4.44 7.48 9.08
CA TYR A 299 4.07 7.64 10.48
C TYR A 299 4.55 6.46 11.34
N ALA A 300 4.56 5.25 10.79
CA ALA A 300 5.22 4.11 11.41
C ALA A 300 6.73 4.35 11.58
N ALA A 301 7.39 4.95 10.57
CA ALA A 301 8.81 5.31 10.65
C ALA A 301 9.09 6.33 11.77
N LEU A 302 8.23 7.34 11.96
CA LEU A 302 8.32 8.30 13.07
C LEU A 302 8.21 7.62 14.43
N ILE A 303 7.27 6.67 14.58
CA ILE A 303 7.11 5.89 15.82
C ILE A 303 8.35 5.02 16.04
N GLY A 304 8.85 4.34 15.00
CA GLY A 304 10.06 3.54 15.03
C GLY A 304 11.30 4.36 15.42
N GLN A 305 11.44 5.58 14.92
CA GLN A 305 12.51 6.50 15.30
C GLN A 305 12.51 6.76 16.81
N HIS A 306 11.35 7.09 17.38
CA HIS A 306 11.23 7.31 18.82
C HIS A 306 11.63 6.07 19.61
N PHE A 307 11.13 4.91 19.20
CA PHE A 307 11.42 3.66 19.87
C PHE A 307 12.90 3.29 19.82
N PHE A 308 13.54 3.37 18.66
CA PHE A 308 14.95 3.04 18.49
C PHE A 308 15.85 4.01 19.25
N SER A 309 15.49 5.30 19.30
CA SER A 309 16.23 6.32 20.03
C SER A 309 16.18 6.14 21.56
N GLU A 310 15.21 5.38 22.07
CA GLU A 310 15.15 5.08 23.51
C GLU A 310 16.27 4.12 23.94
N TYR A 311 16.71 3.23 23.03
CA TYR A 311 17.69 2.18 23.33
C TYR A 311 19.04 2.39 22.65
N SER A 312 19.21 3.47 21.90
CA SER A 312 20.42 3.71 21.13
C SER A 312 20.89 5.16 21.24
N THR A 313 22.22 5.33 21.14
CA THR A 313 22.88 6.64 21.10
C THR A 313 23.32 7.06 19.69
N ILE A 314 23.05 6.23 18.67
CA ILE A 314 23.39 6.57 17.28
C ILE A 314 22.40 7.58 16.71
N ASP A 315 22.79 8.20 15.58
CA ASP A 315 21.90 9.11 14.84
C ASP A 315 20.79 8.30 14.15
N ILE A 316 19.55 8.51 14.60
CA ILE A 316 18.33 7.85 14.06
C ILE A 316 17.38 8.91 13.54
N SER A 317 17.00 8.80 12.28
CA SER A 317 16.07 9.74 11.64
C SER A 317 14.95 9.03 10.87
N ALA A 318 13.74 9.58 10.93
CA ALA A 318 12.67 9.22 10.02
C ALA A 318 12.59 10.23 8.88
N LYS A 319 12.42 9.75 7.64
CA LYS A 319 12.35 10.58 6.43
C LYS A 319 11.13 10.19 5.60
N ILE A 320 10.49 11.18 4.98
CA ILE A 320 9.43 10.91 3.98
C ILE A 320 10.11 10.38 2.71
N ALA A 321 9.62 9.29 2.16
CA ALA A 321 10.27 8.64 1.02
C ALA A 321 10.29 9.53 -0.24
N SER A 322 9.22 10.28 -0.52
CA SER A 322 9.13 11.23 -1.64
C SER A 322 10.13 12.39 -1.55
N GLU A 323 10.62 12.72 -0.34
CA GLU A 323 11.58 13.82 -0.14
C GLU A 323 13.05 13.34 -0.19
N ILE A 324 13.28 12.05 -0.46
CA ILE A 324 14.63 11.52 -0.60
C ILE A 324 15.05 11.62 -2.06
N SER A 325 15.70 12.72 -2.42
CA SER A 325 16.31 12.93 -3.75
C SER A 325 17.79 12.59 -3.78
N GLU A 326 18.49 12.77 -2.64
CA GLU A 326 19.91 12.49 -2.48
C GLU A 326 20.21 11.96 -1.08
N LEU A 327 21.15 11.05 -1.00
CA LEU A 327 21.72 10.57 0.26
C LEU A 327 23.23 10.81 0.28
N LYS A 328 23.72 11.28 1.42
CA LYS A 328 25.18 11.39 1.60
C LYS A 328 25.81 10.02 1.51
N PRO A 329 27.02 9.89 0.92
CA PRO A 329 27.74 8.63 0.91
C PRO A 329 27.78 8.01 2.30
N ALA A 330 27.48 6.73 2.35
CA ALA A 330 27.44 5.94 3.57
C ALA A 330 28.70 5.11 3.73
N ASN A 331 28.98 4.72 4.95
CA ASN A 331 29.88 3.62 5.26
C ASN A 331 29.07 2.36 5.59
N LYS A 332 29.72 1.22 5.73
CA LYS A 332 29.06 -0.05 6.06
C LYS A 332 28.33 -0.05 7.40
N SER A 333 28.54 0.97 8.25
CA SER A 333 27.89 1.18 9.54
C SER A 333 26.57 1.97 9.43
N SER A 334 26.09 2.23 8.23
CA SER A 334 24.83 2.96 7.98
C SER A 334 23.73 2.01 7.51
N LEU A 335 22.55 2.10 8.12
CA LEU A 335 21.40 1.26 7.80
C LEU A 335 20.20 2.11 7.33
N GLY A 336 19.57 1.70 6.24
CA GLY A 336 18.27 2.20 5.80
C GLY A 336 17.17 1.15 6.01
N VAL A 337 16.06 1.53 6.65
CA VAL A 337 14.86 0.69 6.81
C VAL A 337 13.73 1.27 5.97
N PHE A 338 13.20 0.49 5.04
CA PHE A 338 12.23 0.90 4.03
C PHE A 338 10.89 0.21 4.28
N ILE A 339 9.87 0.98 4.67
CA ILE A 339 8.56 0.47 5.06
C ILE A 339 7.58 0.64 3.91
N THR A 340 6.98 -0.46 3.46
CA THR A 340 5.92 -0.45 2.43
C THR A 340 5.04 -1.69 2.56
N GLN A 341 3.75 -1.52 2.77
CA GLN A 341 2.81 -2.65 2.89
C GLN A 341 2.83 -3.54 1.64
N SER A 342 2.75 -2.94 0.45
CA SER A 342 2.71 -3.65 -0.83
C SER A 342 4.09 -4.09 -1.34
N GLY A 343 5.16 -3.48 -0.86
CA GLY A 343 6.50 -3.66 -1.42
C GLY A 343 6.69 -3.03 -2.81
N GLU A 344 5.72 -2.21 -3.27
CA GLU A 344 5.68 -1.65 -4.63
C GLU A 344 5.53 -0.13 -4.66
N THR A 345 5.63 0.57 -3.53
CA THR A 345 5.48 2.02 -3.46
C THR A 345 6.66 2.70 -4.14
N ALA A 346 6.41 3.47 -5.21
CA ALA A 346 7.44 4.03 -6.09
C ALA A 346 8.51 4.83 -5.33
N ASP A 347 8.08 5.80 -4.51
CA ASP A 347 9.00 6.62 -3.71
C ASP A 347 9.87 5.79 -2.76
N THR A 348 9.27 4.78 -2.10
CA THR A 348 9.99 3.90 -1.17
C THR A 348 11.01 3.02 -1.90
N LEU A 349 10.66 2.51 -3.08
CA LEU A 349 11.57 1.75 -3.93
C LEU A 349 12.73 2.61 -4.42
N ASN A 350 12.45 3.86 -4.83
CA ASN A 350 13.48 4.80 -5.25
C ASN A 350 14.43 5.14 -4.10
N ALA A 351 13.89 5.42 -2.92
CA ALA A 351 14.69 5.68 -1.72
C ALA A 351 15.62 4.49 -1.37
N ALA A 352 15.14 3.25 -1.55
CA ALA A 352 15.95 2.05 -1.32
C ALA A 352 17.09 1.90 -2.34
N ARG A 353 16.84 2.21 -3.64
CA ARG A 353 17.89 2.21 -4.67
C ARG A 353 18.96 3.26 -4.38
N LEU A 354 18.54 4.50 -4.09
CA LEU A 354 19.46 5.59 -3.73
C LEU A 354 20.31 5.24 -2.50
N ALA A 355 19.72 4.58 -1.51
CA ALA A 355 20.46 4.15 -0.33
C ALA A 355 21.54 3.11 -0.66
N ARG A 356 21.22 2.11 -1.49
CA ARG A 356 22.21 1.12 -1.96
C ARG A 356 23.33 1.76 -2.77
N GLU A 357 22.99 2.66 -3.69
CA GLU A 357 23.97 3.41 -4.48
C GLU A 357 24.86 4.25 -3.60
N ALA A 358 24.33 4.84 -2.52
CA ALA A 358 25.09 5.59 -1.53
C ALA A 358 25.91 4.70 -0.56
N GLY A 359 25.77 3.36 -0.60
CA GLY A 359 26.53 2.40 0.20
C GLY A 359 25.92 2.03 1.55
N TYR A 360 24.63 2.31 1.78
CA TYR A 360 23.90 1.84 2.98
C TYR A 360 23.65 0.34 2.92
N SER A 361 23.67 -0.34 4.06
CA SER A 361 22.95 -1.61 4.25
C SER A 361 21.46 -1.33 4.26
N THR A 362 20.64 -2.23 3.70
CA THR A 362 19.23 -1.96 3.47
C THR A 362 18.31 -3.09 3.98
N VAL A 363 17.23 -2.71 4.67
CA VAL A 363 16.20 -3.63 5.17
C VAL A 363 14.84 -3.19 4.65
N GLY A 364 14.17 -4.06 3.92
CA GLY A 364 12.77 -3.88 3.53
C GLY A 364 11.83 -4.41 4.63
N LEU A 365 10.79 -3.66 4.98
CA LEU A 365 9.72 -4.09 5.86
C LEU A 365 8.43 -4.07 5.06
N THR A 366 7.89 -5.26 4.74
CA THR A 366 6.75 -5.40 3.82
C THR A 366 5.81 -6.54 4.21
N ASN A 367 4.55 -6.45 3.76
CA ASN A 367 3.57 -7.52 3.93
C ASN A 367 3.50 -8.48 2.72
N THR A 368 4.04 -8.07 1.59
CA THR A 368 3.91 -8.82 0.33
C THR A 368 5.20 -9.56 0.01
N GLN A 369 5.09 -10.90 -0.04
CA GLN A 369 6.19 -11.76 -0.46
C GLN A 369 6.54 -11.50 -1.94
N ASP A 370 7.81 -11.68 -2.29
CA ASP A 370 8.34 -11.54 -3.66
C ASP A 370 8.06 -10.18 -4.33
N SER A 371 7.73 -9.15 -3.55
CA SER A 371 7.54 -7.79 -4.03
C SER A 371 8.87 -7.13 -4.43
N SER A 372 8.82 -5.99 -5.12
CA SER A 372 10.01 -5.31 -5.63
C SER A 372 11.00 -4.91 -4.53
N ILE A 373 10.50 -4.47 -3.36
CA ILE A 373 11.37 -4.09 -2.24
C ILE A 373 12.24 -5.26 -1.76
N THR A 374 11.71 -6.50 -1.80
CA THR A 374 12.44 -7.70 -1.33
C THR A 374 13.63 -8.07 -2.21
N ARG A 375 13.63 -7.60 -3.46
CA ARG A 375 14.72 -7.80 -4.42
C ARG A 375 15.73 -6.63 -4.43
N ILE A 376 15.32 -5.48 -3.92
CA ILE A 376 16.18 -4.29 -3.87
C ILE A 376 16.97 -4.26 -2.56
N THR A 377 16.39 -4.68 -1.44
CA THR A 377 17.02 -4.61 -0.12
C THR A 377 17.87 -5.85 0.19
N ASP A 378 18.89 -5.69 1.05
CA ASP A 378 19.81 -6.77 1.44
C ASP A 378 19.13 -7.80 2.35
N ALA A 379 18.13 -7.36 3.15
CA ALA A 379 17.31 -8.22 3.99
C ALA A 379 15.86 -7.74 3.99
N THR A 380 14.93 -8.66 4.28
CA THR A 380 13.49 -8.34 4.34
C THR A 380 12.86 -8.88 5.61
N VAL A 381 12.08 -8.03 6.28
CA VAL A 381 11.19 -8.39 7.37
C VAL A 381 9.75 -8.42 6.83
N TYR A 382 9.10 -9.57 6.93
CA TYR A 382 7.69 -9.71 6.50
C TYR A 382 6.75 -9.50 7.69
N THR A 383 5.74 -8.63 7.53
CA THR A 383 4.82 -8.27 8.62
C THR A 383 3.81 -9.35 8.99
N HIS A 384 3.57 -10.33 8.09
CA HIS A 384 2.59 -11.40 8.27
C HIS A 384 1.16 -10.92 8.61
N ALA A 385 0.80 -9.69 8.19
CA ALA A 385 -0.52 -9.13 8.43
C ALA A 385 -1.65 -9.79 7.59
N GLY A 386 -1.29 -10.74 6.72
CA GLY A 386 -2.23 -11.34 5.77
C GLY A 386 -2.75 -10.34 4.74
N LEU A 387 -3.77 -10.75 3.97
CA LEU A 387 -4.35 -9.88 2.93
C LEU A 387 -5.13 -8.72 3.56
N GLU A 388 -4.77 -7.49 3.20
CA GLU A 388 -5.47 -6.27 3.57
C GLU A 388 -6.13 -5.67 2.33
N ILE A 389 -7.47 -5.61 2.33
CA ILE A 389 -8.30 -5.27 1.15
C ILE A 389 -8.73 -3.81 1.17
N SER A 390 -9.10 -3.28 2.34
CA SER A 390 -9.43 -1.86 2.49
C SER A 390 -8.28 -0.98 2.02
N VAL A 391 -8.57 0.09 1.30
CA VAL A 391 -7.55 1.02 0.80
C VAL A 391 -6.80 1.69 1.95
N ALA A 392 -7.52 2.19 2.94
CA ALA A 392 -6.91 2.75 4.15
C ALA A 392 -6.19 1.66 4.95
N ALA A 393 -4.95 1.94 5.35
CA ALA A 393 -4.16 1.01 6.17
C ALA A 393 -4.76 0.85 7.58
N SER A 394 -4.85 -0.39 8.05
CA SER A 394 -5.34 -0.74 9.39
C SER A 394 -4.41 -1.73 10.07
N LYS A 395 -4.59 -3.01 9.84
CA LYS A 395 -3.81 -4.10 10.44
C LYS A 395 -2.35 -4.14 9.97
N SER A 396 -2.10 -3.72 8.72
CA SER A 396 -0.72 -3.63 8.21
C SER A 396 0.10 -2.57 8.95
N PHE A 397 -0.51 -1.43 9.30
CA PHE A 397 0.14 -0.42 10.13
C PHE A 397 0.50 -0.96 11.52
N THR A 398 -0.43 -1.63 12.19
CA THR A 398 -0.18 -2.25 13.49
C THR A 398 0.94 -3.29 13.43
N ALA A 399 0.95 -4.13 12.37
CA ALA A 399 2.02 -5.09 12.16
C ALA A 399 3.37 -4.41 11.89
N GLN A 400 3.40 -3.30 11.15
CA GLN A 400 4.61 -2.49 10.96
C GLN A 400 5.14 -1.95 12.28
N LEU A 401 4.29 -1.42 13.15
CA LEU A 401 4.70 -0.97 14.49
C LEU A 401 5.29 -2.10 15.31
N LEU A 402 4.67 -3.27 15.27
CA LEU A 402 5.16 -4.44 15.99
C LEU A 402 6.53 -4.88 15.46
N ASP A 403 6.70 -4.96 14.14
CA ASP A 403 7.96 -5.34 13.52
C ASP A 403 9.08 -4.32 13.77
N LEU A 404 8.76 -3.02 13.79
CA LEU A 404 9.73 -2.00 14.18
C LEU A 404 10.15 -2.16 15.65
N ASN A 405 9.22 -2.49 16.55
CA ASN A 405 9.57 -2.81 17.94
C ASN A 405 10.51 -4.03 18.01
N LEU A 406 10.18 -5.12 17.29
CA LEU A 406 11.03 -6.32 17.26
C LEU A 406 12.41 -6.03 16.64
N LEU A 407 12.45 -5.25 15.57
CA LEU A 407 13.70 -4.84 14.91
C LEU A 407 14.54 -3.96 15.83
N GLY A 408 13.93 -3.02 16.55
CA GLY A 408 14.61 -2.17 17.53
C GLY A 408 15.19 -2.97 18.68
N LEU A 409 14.42 -3.92 19.24
CA LEU A 409 14.90 -4.83 20.27
C LEU A 409 16.03 -5.75 19.79
N HIS A 410 16.05 -6.12 18.52
CA HIS A 410 17.11 -6.91 17.91
C HIS A 410 18.41 -6.10 17.68
N LEU A 411 18.27 -4.89 17.12
CA LEU A 411 19.42 -4.04 16.81
C LEU A 411 20.02 -3.38 18.06
N PHE A 412 19.19 -3.03 19.03
CA PHE A 412 19.56 -2.29 20.24
C PHE A 412 18.95 -2.95 21.49
N PRO A 413 19.42 -4.16 21.85
CA PRO A 413 18.84 -4.88 22.99
C PRO A 413 19.05 -4.10 24.29
N PRO A 414 17.96 -3.78 25.03
CA PRO A 414 18.10 -3.15 26.33
C PRO A 414 18.68 -4.15 27.35
N PRO A 415 19.01 -3.70 28.60
CA PRO A 415 19.45 -4.59 29.64
C PRO A 415 18.48 -5.77 29.83
N ILE A 416 19.02 -6.95 30.13
CA ILE A 416 18.32 -8.24 30.08
C ILE A 416 16.98 -8.26 30.82
N ASN A 417 16.89 -7.65 32.00
CA ASN A 417 15.63 -7.58 32.77
C ASN A 417 14.56 -6.76 32.04
N ARG A 418 14.96 -5.64 31.43
CA ARG A 418 14.06 -4.79 30.63
C ARG A 418 13.61 -5.53 29.38
N PHE A 419 14.53 -6.23 28.72
CA PHE A 419 14.24 -7.05 27.54
C PHE A 419 13.16 -8.11 27.84
N HIS A 420 13.32 -8.87 28.93
CA HIS A 420 12.34 -9.88 29.33
C HIS A 420 10.98 -9.28 29.66
N ASN A 421 10.93 -8.12 30.31
CA ASN A 421 9.67 -7.43 30.58
C ASN A 421 8.95 -7.06 29.28
N LEU A 422 9.67 -6.51 28.30
CA LEU A 422 9.12 -6.15 27.00
C LEU A 422 8.61 -7.38 26.24
N LEU A 423 9.35 -8.50 26.24
CA LEU A 423 8.86 -9.75 25.64
C LEU A 423 7.61 -10.30 26.33
N THR A 424 7.50 -10.13 27.65
CA THR A 424 6.31 -10.52 28.40
C THR A 424 5.12 -9.65 28.00
N GLU A 425 5.30 -8.33 27.91
CA GLU A 425 4.28 -7.40 27.43
C GLU A 425 3.79 -7.72 26.02
N LEU A 426 4.70 -8.06 25.09
CA LEU A 426 4.35 -8.49 23.74
C LEU A 426 3.42 -9.71 23.71
N ARG A 427 3.60 -10.67 24.65
CA ARG A 427 2.72 -11.84 24.75
C ARG A 427 1.30 -11.47 25.18
N PHE A 428 1.14 -10.45 26.02
CA PHE A 428 -0.16 -9.95 26.48
C PHE A 428 -0.79 -8.91 25.53
N LEU A 429 -0.03 -8.38 24.58
CA LEU A 429 -0.50 -7.34 23.66
C LEU A 429 -1.78 -7.74 22.89
N PRO A 430 -1.94 -8.98 22.36
CA PRO A 430 -3.20 -9.37 21.71
C PRO A 430 -4.42 -9.24 22.61
N ALA A 431 -4.30 -9.61 23.88
CA ALA A 431 -5.40 -9.50 24.85
C ALA A 431 -5.71 -8.04 25.21
N LYS A 432 -4.69 -7.18 25.29
CA LYS A 432 -4.86 -5.75 25.53
C LYS A 432 -5.55 -5.07 24.33
N VAL A 433 -5.16 -5.43 23.11
CA VAL A 433 -5.85 -4.97 21.88
C VAL A 433 -7.31 -5.42 21.87
N GLN A 434 -7.59 -6.65 22.25
CA GLN A 434 -8.98 -7.15 22.36
C GLN A 434 -9.83 -6.29 23.31
N ARG A 435 -9.26 -5.89 24.47
CA ARG A 435 -9.94 -5.00 25.42
C ARG A 435 -10.22 -3.59 24.85
N VAL A 436 -9.38 -3.08 23.97
CA VAL A 436 -9.66 -1.82 23.25
C VAL A 436 -10.86 -2.00 22.32
N LEU A 437 -10.92 -3.11 21.59
CA LEU A 437 -12.03 -3.41 20.69
C LEU A 437 -13.35 -3.68 21.43
N GLU A 438 -13.31 -4.19 22.65
CA GLU A 438 -14.49 -4.36 23.51
C GLU A 438 -15.13 -3.01 23.89
N GLN A 439 -14.41 -1.89 23.76
CA GLN A 439 -14.94 -0.53 23.96
C GLN A 439 -15.54 0.08 22.66
N GLU A 440 -15.77 -0.75 21.64
CA GLU A 440 -16.26 -0.31 20.32
C GLU A 440 -17.49 0.61 20.41
N SER A 441 -18.42 0.36 21.33
CA SER A 441 -19.62 1.18 21.50
C SER A 441 -19.31 2.61 21.94
N ALA A 442 -18.35 2.81 22.83
CA ALA A 442 -17.90 4.13 23.28
C ALA A 442 -17.13 4.85 22.15
N LEU A 443 -16.21 4.14 21.49
CA LEU A 443 -15.47 4.67 20.34
C LEU A 443 -16.39 5.05 19.17
N LYS A 444 -17.44 4.26 18.93
CA LYS A 444 -18.51 4.56 17.96
C LYS A 444 -19.22 5.86 18.31
N ALA A 445 -19.59 6.07 19.56
CA ALA A 445 -20.29 7.30 19.98
C ALA A 445 -19.46 8.56 19.66
N ILE A 446 -18.14 8.49 19.85
CA ILE A 446 -17.22 9.57 19.49
C ILE A 446 -17.20 9.75 17.96
N GLY A 447 -17.06 8.69 17.18
CA GLY A 447 -17.07 8.74 15.72
C GLY A 447 -18.34 9.37 15.16
N VAL A 448 -19.50 8.99 15.68
CA VAL A 448 -20.81 9.55 15.29
C VAL A 448 -20.88 11.06 15.60
N LYS A 449 -20.39 11.50 16.77
CA LYS A 449 -20.33 12.93 17.09
C LYS A 449 -19.45 13.71 16.13
N LEU A 450 -18.29 13.16 15.75
CA LEU A 450 -17.38 13.78 14.78
C LEU A 450 -17.97 13.91 13.38
N ALA A 451 -18.92 13.05 13.03
CA ALA A 451 -19.50 13.04 11.68
C ALA A 451 -20.23 14.33 11.30
N SER A 452 -20.75 15.07 12.28
CA SER A 452 -21.40 16.37 12.06
C SER A 452 -20.41 17.55 11.98
N CYS A 453 -19.15 17.36 12.35
CA CYS A 453 -18.15 18.42 12.42
C CYS A 453 -17.49 18.68 11.06
N GLN A 454 -17.04 19.92 10.82
CA GLN A 454 -16.28 20.27 9.60
C GLN A 454 -14.79 19.98 9.76
N SER A 455 -14.27 20.08 10.97
CA SER A 455 -12.86 19.81 11.30
C SER A 455 -12.76 19.09 12.65
N ALA A 456 -11.62 18.46 12.89
CA ALA A 456 -11.26 17.88 14.19
C ALA A 456 -9.76 18.06 14.44
N TYR A 457 -9.37 18.14 15.70
CA TYR A 457 -7.98 18.31 16.09
C TYR A 457 -7.55 17.14 16.98
N LEU A 458 -6.34 16.62 16.73
CA LEU A 458 -5.75 15.57 17.55
C LEU A 458 -4.52 16.15 18.25
N VAL A 459 -4.49 16.11 19.56
CA VAL A 459 -3.41 16.74 20.35
C VAL A 459 -2.61 15.66 21.08
N ALA A 460 -1.30 15.66 20.91
CA ALA A 460 -0.42 14.69 21.54
C ALA A 460 1.00 15.22 21.73
N LYS A 461 1.87 14.45 22.39
CA LYS A 461 3.28 14.78 22.58
C LYS A 461 4.17 13.55 22.39
N GLY A 462 5.40 13.79 21.92
CA GLY A 462 6.40 12.73 21.73
C GLY A 462 5.95 11.70 20.67
N VAL A 463 6.13 10.43 20.94
CA VAL A 463 5.75 9.34 20.02
C VAL A 463 4.26 9.35 19.66
N HIS A 464 3.41 9.79 20.58
CA HIS A 464 1.95 9.83 20.37
C HIS A 464 1.52 10.94 19.39
N HIS A 465 2.37 11.93 19.10
CA HIS A 465 2.11 12.85 17.99
C HIS A 465 2.12 12.14 16.63
N ALA A 466 3.01 11.16 16.43
CA ALA A 466 2.98 10.34 15.21
C ALA A 466 1.71 9.46 15.12
N VAL A 467 1.18 9.00 16.27
CA VAL A 467 -0.13 8.33 16.34
C VAL A 467 -1.27 9.28 16.00
N ALA A 468 -1.21 10.53 16.49
CA ALA A 468 -2.20 11.57 16.15
C ALA A 468 -2.18 11.90 14.65
N LEU A 469 -0.99 11.93 14.02
CA LEU A 469 -0.84 12.10 12.57
C LEU A 469 -1.54 10.96 11.80
N GLU A 470 -1.34 9.70 12.23
CA GLU A 470 -2.01 8.53 11.64
C GLU A 470 -3.53 8.58 11.84
N GLY A 471 -4.01 8.90 13.06
CA GLY A 471 -5.44 9.08 13.32
C GLY A 471 -6.07 10.18 12.49
N SER A 472 -5.38 11.31 12.35
CA SER A 472 -5.78 12.41 11.48
C SER A 472 -5.84 11.97 10.00
N LEU A 473 -4.89 11.15 9.55
CA LEU A 473 -4.91 10.57 8.21
C LEU A 473 -6.13 9.67 8.01
N LYS A 474 -6.45 8.79 8.97
CA LYS A 474 -7.63 7.91 8.89
C LYS A 474 -8.94 8.70 8.81
N LEU A 475 -9.09 9.77 9.58
CA LEU A 475 -10.26 10.66 9.49
C LEU A 475 -10.37 11.33 8.11
N LYS A 476 -9.25 11.75 7.51
CA LYS A 476 -9.21 12.31 6.15
C LYS A 476 -9.57 11.28 5.11
N GLU A 477 -8.96 10.10 5.17
CA GLU A 477 -9.11 9.04 4.16
C GLU A 477 -10.51 8.44 4.15
N LEU A 478 -11.04 8.11 5.33
CA LEU A 478 -12.30 7.38 5.46
C LEU A 478 -13.51 8.32 5.52
N ALA A 479 -13.42 9.37 6.36
CA ALA A 479 -14.55 10.24 6.66
C ALA A 479 -14.53 11.57 5.88
N TYR A 480 -13.49 11.82 5.09
CA TYR A 480 -13.25 13.08 4.39
C TYR A 480 -13.37 14.30 5.33
N LEU A 481 -12.97 14.08 6.58
CA LEU A 481 -12.96 15.11 7.62
C LEU A 481 -11.62 15.83 7.63
N HIS A 482 -11.64 17.16 7.60
CA HIS A 482 -10.41 17.91 7.80
C HIS A 482 -9.92 17.72 9.24
N ALA A 483 -8.96 16.85 9.43
CA ALA A 483 -8.39 16.54 10.72
C ALA A 483 -6.91 16.95 10.77
N GLU A 484 -6.49 17.60 11.85
CA GLU A 484 -5.13 18.08 12.04
C GLU A 484 -4.54 17.55 13.34
N ALA A 485 -3.31 17.01 13.24
CA ALA A 485 -2.57 16.57 14.42
C ALA A 485 -1.63 17.67 14.89
N LEU A 486 -1.73 18.04 16.16
CA LEU A 486 -1.02 19.15 16.78
C LEU A 486 -0.13 18.66 17.92
N LEU A 487 1.07 19.19 18.00
CA LEU A 487 1.91 19.03 19.18
C LEU A 487 1.32 19.81 20.36
N ALA A 488 1.13 19.14 21.51
CA ALA A 488 0.54 19.72 22.70
C ALA A 488 1.25 21.02 23.16
N GLY A 489 2.57 21.11 22.99
CA GLY A 489 3.33 22.32 23.31
C GLY A 489 3.12 23.47 22.36
N GLU A 490 2.81 23.16 21.07
CA GLU A 490 2.66 24.14 19.99
C GLU A 490 1.24 24.70 19.88
N LEU A 491 0.26 24.10 20.56
CA LEU A 491 -1.14 24.52 20.51
C LEU A 491 -1.30 26.02 20.76
N LYS A 492 -0.59 26.57 21.75
CA LYS A 492 -0.60 28.01 22.13
C LYS A 492 0.19 28.94 21.20
N HIS A 493 0.94 28.40 20.23
CA HIS A 493 1.77 29.17 19.30
C HIS A 493 1.07 29.40 17.94
N GLY A 494 -0.25 29.51 17.96
CA GLY A 494 -1.09 29.82 16.80
C GLY A 494 -2.38 28.96 16.76
N PRO A 495 -2.31 27.62 16.78
CA PRO A 495 -3.47 26.74 16.57
C PRO A 495 -4.66 26.98 17.52
N LEU A 496 -4.46 27.50 18.74
CA LEU A 496 -5.55 27.87 19.65
C LEU A 496 -6.57 28.83 19.04
N THR A 497 -6.18 29.62 18.04
CA THR A 497 -7.09 30.52 17.33
C THR A 497 -8.19 29.82 16.55
N MET A 498 -7.97 28.53 16.21
CA MET A 498 -8.91 27.70 15.46
C MET A 498 -9.94 27.02 16.37
N LEU A 499 -9.70 26.99 17.68
CA LEU A 499 -10.54 26.25 18.61
C LEU A 499 -11.76 27.06 19.04
N THR A 500 -12.93 26.47 18.87
CA THR A 500 -14.25 26.99 19.25
C THR A 500 -15.09 25.85 19.82
N GLU A 501 -16.33 26.11 20.19
CA GLU A 501 -17.32 25.13 20.63
C GLU A 501 -17.66 24.09 19.52
N GLU A 502 -17.34 24.39 18.25
CA GLU A 502 -17.54 23.51 17.10
C GLU A 502 -16.27 22.73 16.70
N SER A 503 -15.18 22.92 17.44
CA SER A 503 -13.86 22.37 17.13
C SER A 503 -13.50 21.21 18.07
N PRO A 504 -13.96 19.95 17.81
CA PRO A 504 -13.66 18.82 18.68
C PRO A 504 -12.16 18.52 18.71
N VAL A 505 -11.66 18.23 19.90
CA VAL A 505 -10.26 17.88 20.14
C VAL A 505 -10.18 16.49 20.75
N ILE A 506 -9.39 15.60 20.15
CA ILE A 506 -9.01 14.30 20.69
C ILE A 506 -7.60 14.39 21.25
N ALA A 507 -7.43 14.24 22.55
CA ALA A 507 -6.13 14.25 23.21
C ALA A 507 -5.64 12.82 23.49
N LEU A 508 -4.39 12.52 23.07
CA LEU A 508 -3.72 11.26 23.40
C LEU A 508 -2.81 11.49 24.59
N ALA A 509 -3.25 11.06 25.77
CA ALA A 509 -2.63 11.36 27.06
C ALA A 509 -2.25 10.10 27.84
N PRO A 510 -1.22 9.34 27.37
CA PRO A 510 -0.75 8.15 28.09
C PRO A 510 -0.09 8.55 29.41
N LEU A 511 -0.15 7.63 30.40
CA LEU A 511 0.56 7.78 31.66
C LEU A 511 2.08 7.60 31.47
N ASP A 512 2.70 8.63 30.93
CA ASP A 512 4.15 8.69 30.75
C ASP A 512 4.68 10.11 31.02
N GLY A 513 5.95 10.35 30.81
CA GLY A 513 6.57 11.67 31.01
C GLY A 513 5.98 12.82 30.15
N THR A 514 5.02 12.52 29.28
CA THR A 514 4.32 13.53 28.42
C THR A 514 2.93 13.93 28.95
N TYR A 515 2.36 13.15 29.88
CA TYR A 515 0.99 13.26 30.37
C TYR A 515 0.63 14.70 30.79
N ASP A 516 1.37 15.28 31.74
CA ASP A 516 1.08 16.61 32.29
C ASP A 516 1.04 17.71 31.22
N ARG A 517 1.88 17.58 30.19
CA ARG A 517 1.93 18.52 29.09
C ARG A 517 0.74 18.40 28.13
N VAL A 518 0.25 17.17 27.92
CA VAL A 518 -0.98 16.94 27.15
C VAL A 518 -2.18 17.45 27.93
N ILE A 519 -2.28 17.16 29.22
CA ILE A 519 -3.37 17.66 30.07
C ILE A 519 -3.37 19.18 30.17
N GLN A 520 -2.20 19.82 30.18
CA GLN A 520 -2.13 21.28 30.09
C GLN A 520 -2.76 21.79 28.77
N ALA A 521 -2.47 21.17 27.64
CA ALA A 521 -3.08 21.51 26.35
C ALA A 521 -4.61 21.25 26.34
N VAL A 522 -5.07 20.17 26.99
CA VAL A 522 -6.50 19.89 27.20
C VAL A 522 -7.18 21.03 27.96
N ARG A 523 -6.59 21.52 29.04
CA ARG A 523 -7.11 22.67 29.81
C ARG A 523 -7.16 23.93 28.96
N GLU A 524 -6.13 24.18 28.17
CA GLU A 524 -6.04 25.32 27.26
C GLU A 524 -7.14 25.29 26.17
N ALA A 525 -7.39 24.13 25.57
CA ALA A 525 -8.44 23.90 24.59
C ALA A 525 -9.85 24.02 25.22
N ARG A 526 -10.06 23.37 26.37
CA ARG A 526 -11.33 23.43 27.12
C ARG A 526 -11.72 24.85 27.49
N ALA A 527 -10.75 25.68 27.87
CA ALA A 527 -10.98 27.10 28.20
C ALA A 527 -11.48 27.95 27.00
N ARG A 528 -11.42 27.42 25.76
CA ARG A 528 -11.97 28.01 24.52
C ARG A 528 -13.31 27.39 24.13
N GLY A 529 -13.87 26.53 24.98
CA GLY A 529 -15.14 25.88 24.73
C GLY A 529 -15.04 24.62 23.86
N ALA A 530 -13.84 24.21 23.41
CA ALA A 530 -13.68 23.04 22.52
C ALA A 530 -14.21 21.74 23.19
N PRO A 531 -15.03 20.94 22.48
CA PRO A 531 -15.41 19.61 22.94
C PRO A 531 -14.18 18.71 23.04
N MET A 532 -14.02 18.03 24.18
CA MET A 532 -12.81 17.28 24.52
C MET A 532 -13.06 15.79 24.63
N THR A 533 -12.35 15.02 23.86
CA THR A 533 -12.19 13.56 24.06
C THR A 533 -10.76 13.29 24.54
N VAL A 534 -10.60 12.51 25.61
CA VAL A 534 -9.28 12.09 26.09
C VAL A 534 -9.15 10.58 25.98
N ILE A 535 -8.08 10.10 25.34
CA ILE A 535 -7.70 8.67 25.25
C ILE A 535 -6.47 8.50 26.13
N THR A 536 -6.58 7.69 27.18
CA THR A 536 -5.56 7.57 28.22
C THR A 536 -5.55 6.17 28.85
N ASP A 537 -4.47 5.80 29.51
CA ASP A 537 -4.38 4.66 30.42
C ASP A 537 -4.24 5.09 31.89
N ASN A 538 -4.44 6.40 32.15
CA ASN A 538 -4.41 6.99 33.50
C ASN A 538 -5.82 7.26 34.01
N HIS A 539 -6.14 6.71 35.19
CA HIS A 539 -7.37 6.98 35.93
C HIS A 539 -7.15 8.20 36.83
N ASP A 540 -7.33 9.38 36.28
CA ASP A 540 -7.18 10.69 36.93
C ASP A 540 -8.57 11.33 37.09
N ASP A 541 -9.07 11.47 38.31
CA ASP A 541 -10.38 12.05 38.59
C ASP A 541 -10.52 13.49 38.08
N ALA A 542 -9.40 14.20 37.88
CA ALA A 542 -9.41 15.54 37.30
C ALA A 542 -9.87 15.55 35.83
N LEU A 543 -9.75 14.45 35.11
CA LEU A 543 -10.19 14.34 33.71
C LEU A 543 -11.71 14.48 33.55
N GLU A 544 -12.50 14.03 34.54
CA GLU A 544 -13.97 14.14 34.50
C GLU A 544 -14.46 15.59 34.36
N SER A 545 -13.68 16.53 34.88
CA SER A 545 -13.98 17.98 34.76
C SER A 545 -13.46 18.62 33.46
N LEU A 546 -12.55 17.95 32.75
CA LEU A 546 -11.82 18.48 31.58
C LEU A 546 -12.30 17.91 30.25
N ALA A 547 -12.83 16.69 30.26
CA ALA A 547 -13.22 15.96 29.06
C ALA A 547 -14.72 15.68 29.04
N ASP A 548 -15.31 15.73 27.87
CA ASP A 548 -16.70 15.32 27.64
C ASP A 548 -16.79 13.80 27.44
N GLU A 549 -15.72 13.19 26.93
CA GLU A 549 -15.58 11.74 26.74
C GLU A 549 -14.17 11.28 27.16
N ILE A 550 -14.10 10.17 27.87
CA ILE A 550 -12.83 9.55 28.26
C ILE A 550 -12.81 8.09 27.84
N ILE A 551 -11.76 7.69 27.13
CA ILE A 551 -11.50 6.29 26.76
C ILE A 551 -10.31 5.80 27.56
N TYR A 552 -10.57 4.86 28.46
CA TYR A 552 -9.53 4.23 29.27
C TYR A 552 -8.96 3.00 28.55
N LEU A 553 -7.70 3.08 28.14
CA LEU A 553 -6.98 1.96 27.55
C LEU A 553 -6.34 1.07 28.63
N PRO A 554 -6.09 -0.21 28.32
CA PRO A 554 -5.28 -1.05 29.20
C PRO A 554 -3.88 -0.46 29.39
N SER A 555 -3.40 -0.42 30.63
CA SER A 555 -2.01 -0.05 30.92
C SER A 555 -1.04 -0.96 30.19
N ILE A 556 -0.01 -0.38 29.57
CA ILE A 556 0.98 -1.08 28.76
C ILE A 556 2.33 -0.34 28.81
N GLU A 557 3.41 -1.04 28.52
CA GLU A 557 4.72 -0.41 28.31
C GLU A 557 4.64 0.67 27.23
N ARG A 558 5.29 1.80 27.47
CA ARG A 558 5.23 3.00 26.64
C ARG A 558 5.48 2.73 25.15
N CYS A 559 6.45 1.87 24.83
CA CYS A 559 6.80 1.54 23.44
C CYS A 559 5.69 0.81 22.67
N PHE A 560 4.72 0.22 23.34
CA PHE A 560 3.57 -0.47 22.73
C PHE A 560 2.26 0.33 22.80
N SER A 561 2.21 1.40 23.61
CA SER A 561 1.01 2.25 23.72
C SER A 561 0.56 2.86 22.38
N PRO A 562 1.46 3.20 21.42
CA PRO A 562 1.06 3.62 20.08
C PRO A 562 0.10 2.65 19.38
N ILE A 563 0.27 1.34 19.59
CA ILE A 563 -0.59 0.31 18.97
C ILE A 563 -2.03 0.43 19.51
N LEU A 564 -2.20 0.51 20.83
CA LEU A 564 -3.53 0.58 21.44
C LEU A 564 -4.27 1.88 21.04
N MET A 565 -3.57 3.01 21.05
CA MET A 565 -4.14 4.30 20.70
C MET A 565 -4.51 4.39 19.22
N THR A 566 -3.69 3.81 18.33
CA THR A 566 -4.00 3.73 16.90
C THR A 566 -5.29 2.95 16.65
N ILE A 567 -5.48 1.81 17.31
CA ILE A 567 -6.68 0.98 17.16
C ILE A 567 -7.94 1.74 17.58
N ALA A 568 -7.88 2.47 18.70
CA ALA A 568 -8.99 3.32 19.13
C ALA A 568 -9.33 4.38 18.08
N LEU A 569 -8.33 5.06 17.50
CA LEU A 569 -8.52 6.05 16.45
C LEU A 569 -9.05 5.45 15.13
N GLN A 570 -8.64 4.22 14.78
CA GLN A 570 -9.15 3.50 13.60
C GLN A 570 -10.66 3.23 13.76
N VAL A 571 -11.11 2.79 14.92
CA VAL A 571 -12.54 2.55 15.20
C VAL A 571 -13.33 3.86 15.14
N ILE A 572 -12.83 4.94 15.76
CA ILE A 572 -13.45 6.27 15.71
C ILE A 572 -13.59 6.74 14.25
N ALA A 573 -12.52 6.65 13.46
CA ALA A 573 -12.53 7.08 12.06
C ALA A 573 -13.50 6.25 11.20
N TYR A 574 -13.59 4.94 11.43
CA TYR A 574 -14.54 4.06 10.77
C TYR A 574 -16.00 4.50 11.02
N TYR A 575 -16.38 4.72 12.28
CA TYR A 575 -17.76 5.10 12.60
C TYR A 575 -18.10 6.53 12.19
N CYS A 576 -17.11 7.43 12.16
CA CYS A 576 -17.27 8.76 11.58
C CYS A 576 -17.59 8.66 10.07
N ALA A 577 -16.87 7.82 9.34
CA ALA A 577 -17.10 7.59 7.92
C ALA A 577 -18.44 6.91 7.63
N LEU A 578 -18.80 5.91 8.44
CA LEU A 578 -20.06 5.20 8.33
C LEU A 578 -21.27 6.13 8.50
N GLU A 579 -21.25 7.00 9.52
CA GLU A 579 -22.30 7.96 9.78
C GLU A 579 -22.42 9.01 8.66
N ARG A 580 -21.30 9.40 8.05
CA ARG A 580 -21.26 10.30 6.89
C ARG A 580 -21.73 9.63 5.59
N GLY A 581 -21.90 8.30 5.57
CA GLY A 581 -22.35 7.56 4.39
C GLY A 581 -21.31 7.47 3.27
N PHE A 582 -20.01 7.56 3.60
CA PHE A 582 -18.93 7.48 2.62
C PHE A 582 -18.46 6.04 2.35
N PRO A 583 -17.93 5.74 1.14
CA PRO A 583 -17.41 4.42 0.80
C PRO A 583 -16.11 4.12 1.59
N ILE A 584 -16.20 3.29 2.61
CA ILE A 584 -15.15 3.03 3.59
C ILE A 584 -13.97 2.26 2.98
N ASP A 585 -14.25 1.13 2.33
CA ASP A 585 -13.19 0.25 1.82
C ASP A 585 -12.49 0.82 0.58
N ARG A 586 -13.15 1.74 -0.13
CA ARG A 586 -12.69 2.36 -1.38
C ARG A 586 -12.96 3.87 -1.37
N PRO A 587 -12.22 4.62 -0.55
CA PRO A 587 -12.39 6.07 -0.47
C PRO A 587 -12.02 6.72 -1.81
N ARG A 588 -12.77 7.80 -2.16
CA ARG A 588 -12.51 8.53 -3.40
C ARG A 588 -11.07 9.05 -3.47
N ASN A 589 -10.51 9.08 -4.67
CA ASN A 589 -9.19 9.65 -4.96
C ASN A 589 -8.03 8.97 -4.20
N LEU A 590 -8.20 7.73 -3.76
CA LEU A 590 -7.14 6.96 -3.10
C LEU A 590 -6.98 5.58 -3.75
N ALA A 591 -5.76 5.11 -3.81
CA ALA A 591 -5.40 3.76 -4.21
C ALA A 591 -4.63 3.07 -3.09
N LYS A 592 -4.75 1.74 -2.97
CA LYS A 592 -4.09 0.93 -1.92
C LYS A 592 -2.57 1.08 -1.92
N SER A 593 -1.96 1.28 -3.09
CA SER A 593 -0.51 1.46 -3.21
C SER A 593 -0.21 2.35 -4.43
N VAL A 594 0.72 3.30 -4.30
CA VAL A 594 1.13 4.22 -5.36
C VAL A 594 2.43 3.72 -5.98
N THR A 595 2.39 3.26 -7.24
CA THR A 595 3.52 2.66 -7.97
C THR A 595 4.08 3.55 -9.07
N VAL A 596 3.63 4.80 -9.14
CA VAL A 596 4.11 5.85 -10.06
C VAL A 596 4.49 7.08 -9.25
N PHE A 597 5.36 7.93 -9.81
CA PHE A 597 5.77 9.18 -9.20
C PHE A 597 4.75 10.30 -9.42
#